data_699144aa5c6cd181a2982afbac595421
#
_entry.id   699144aa5c6cd181a2982afbac595421
#
_cell.length_a   1.000
_cell.length_b   1.000
_cell.length_c   1.000
_cell.angle_alpha   90.00
_cell.angle_beta   90.00
_cell.angle_gamma   90.00
#
_symmetry.space_group_name_H-M   'P 1'
#
loop_
_entity.id
_entity.type
_entity.pdbx_description
1 polymer ?
#
loop_
_entity_poly.entity_id
_entity_poly.type
_entity_poly.pdbx_seq_one_letter_code
_entity_poly.pdbx_strand_id
1 'polypeptide(L)'
;KSLFSDRSKIIPTAFKDIAFAFDSFLKNIYYKNQSQKQRGIMIFDNSTSERMIQDLSYTYKHIGKGDDKLRNFAEVPMFIDSKASRIIQLADLVAYWIYRYYQSKDNRGFNLISPHIYQYAKHKIGLIEHISEETRKELLENANDQGYPFPNASL
;
A
#
# COMPACT_ATOMS: atom_id res chain seq x y z
N LYS A 1 11.07 3.46 19.17
CA LYS A 1 10.31 2.17 19.23
C LYS A 1 9.81 1.87 17.84
N SER A 2 10.22 0.75 17.25
CA SER A 2 9.84 0.42 15.87
C SER A 2 8.32 0.25 15.77
N LEU A 3 7.75 0.64 14.64
CA LEU A 3 6.31 0.47 14.32
C LEU A 3 5.86 -0.99 14.49
N PHE A 4 6.79 -1.93 14.36
CA PHE A 4 6.58 -3.38 14.40
C PHE A 4 6.74 -4.01 15.79
N SER A 5 7.04 -3.23 16.84
CA SER A 5 7.09 -3.76 18.22
C SER A 5 5.71 -4.14 18.74
N ASP A 6 4.63 -3.60 18.16
CA ASP A 6 3.25 -3.88 18.52
C ASP A 6 2.53 -4.55 17.34
N ARG A 7 2.38 -5.87 17.41
CA ARG A 7 1.71 -6.66 16.36
C ARG A 7 0.27 -6.22 16.08
N SER A 8 -0.40 -5.61 17.07
CA SER A 8 -1.78 -5.13 16.89
C SER A 8 -1.90 -3.96 15.90
N LYS A 9 -0.82 -3.25 15.65
CA LYS A 9 -0.77 -2.09 14.77
C LYS A 9 -0.40 -2.44 13.33
N ILE A 10 0.14 -3.63 13.07
CA ILE A 10 0.64 -4.02 11.75
C ILE A 10 -0.49 -4.00 10.72
N ILE A 11 -1.59 -4.70 10.99
CA ILE A 11 -2.71 -4.80 10.04
C ILE A 11 -3.41 -3.44 9.82
N PRO A 12 -3.75 -2.66 10.87
CA PRO A 12 -4.31 -1.33 10.68
C PRO A 12 -3.42 -0.40 9.84
N THR A 13 -2.11 -0.40 10.10
CA THR A 13 -1.15 0.42 9.34
C THR A 13 -1.06 -0.03 7.88
N ALA A 14 -0.88 -1.32 7.64
CA ALA A 14 -0.83 -1.87 6.28
C ALA A 14 -2.13 -1.60 5.51
N PHE A 15 -3.28 -1.74 6.15
CA PHE A 15 -4.57 -1.41 5.55
C PHE A 15 -4.65 0.08 5.20
N LYS A 16 -4.27 0.98 6.12
CA LYS A 16 -4.24 2.42 5.88
C LYS A 16 -3.42 2.73 4.63
N ASP A 17 -2.18 2.26 4.59
CA ASP A 17 -1.25 2.54 3.49
C ASP A 17 -1.79 2.08 2.13
N ILE A 18 -2.26 0.83 2.05
CA ILE A 18 -2.82 0.27 0.81
C ILE A 18 -4.08 1.03 0.39
N ALA A 19 -4.98 1.33 1.34
CA ALA A 19 -6.23 2.01 1.06
C ALA A 19 -6.00 3.44 0.53
N PHE A 20 -5.11 4.21 1.17
CA PHE A 20 -4.82 5.57 0.73
C PHE A 20 -3.99 5.61 -0.55
N ALA A 21 -3.06 4.67 -0.76
CA ALA A 21 -2.36 4.54 -2.04
C ALA A 21 -3.33 4.24 -3.18
N PHE A 22 -4.30 3.35 -2.98
CA PHE A 22 -5.32 3.02 -3.97
C PHE A 22 -6.29 4.19 -4.23
N ASP A 23 -6.74 4.90 -3.18
CA ASP A 23 -7.56 6.10 -3.32
C ASP A 23 -6.84 7.19 -4.14
N SER A 24 -5.56 7.40 -3.88
CA SER A 24 -4.70 8.33 -4.62
C SER A 24 -4.50 7.91 -6.07
N PHE A 25 -4.34 6.61 -6.34
CA PHE A 25 -4.27 6.06 -7.70
C PHE A 25 -5.55 6.38 -8.49
N LEU A 26 -6.74 6.11 -7.93
CA LEU A 26 -8.02 6.40 -8.56
C LEU A 26 -8.21 7.90 -8.82
N LYS A 27 -7.81 8.74 -7.87
CA LYS A 27 -7.79 10.19 -8.01
C LYS A 27 -6.88 10.65 -9.17
N ASN A 28 -5.69 10.06 -9.29
CA ASN A 28 -4.74 10.40 -10.34
C ASN A 28 -5.21 9.96 -11.74
N ILE A 29 -5.89 8.83 -11.86
CA ILE A 29 -6.54 8.42 -13.12
C ILE A 29 -7.54 9.48 -13.58
N TYR A 30 -8.38 9.97 -12.67
CA TYR A 30 -9.35 11.01 -12.98
C TYR A 30 -8.68 12.29 -13.49
N TYR A 31 -7.64 12.78 -12.79
CA TYR A 31 -6.96 14.01 -13.19
C TYR A 31 -6.19 13.88 -14.52
N LYS A 32 -5.56 12.74 -14.77
CA LYS A 32 -4.80 12.52 -16.02
C LYS A 32 -5.70 12.43 -17.23
N ASN A 33 -6.85 11.79 -17.11
CA ASN A 33 -7.68 11.47 -18.27
C ASN A 33 -8.86 12.43 -18.43
N GLN A 34 -9.11 13.34 -17.47
CA GLN A 34 -10.33 14.17 -17.38
C GLN A 34 -11.61 13.33 -17.59
N SER A 35 -11.52 12.04 -17.22
CA SER A 35 -12.55 11.04 -17.44
C SER A 35 -13.58 11.06 -16.31
N GLN A 36 -14.58 10.20 -16.41
CA GLN A 36 -15.53 10.00 -15.32
C GLN A 36 -14.81 9.54 -14.04
N LYS A 37 -15.31 9.99 -12.90
CA LYS A 37 -14.77 9.66 -11.59
C LYS A 37 -14.78 8.14 -11.37
N GLN A 38 -13.60 7.58 -11.22
CA GLN A 38 -13.42 6.16 -10.96
C GLN A 38 -13.71 5.83 -9.49
N ARG A 39 -14.31 4.67 -9.27
CA ARG A 39 -14.55 4.12 -7.95
C ARG A 39 -13.94 2.73 -7.86
N GLY A 40 -13.28 2.45 -6.73
CA GLY A 40 -12.64 1.17 -6.48
C GLY A 40 -13.35 0.34 -5.41
N ILE A 41 -13.12 -0.95 -5.46
CA ILE A 41 -13.51 -1.91 -4.41
C ILE A 41 -12.24 -2.66 -4.02
N MET A 42 -12.02 -2.84 -2.73
CA MET A 42 -10.96 -3.70 -2.21
C MET A 42 -11.55 -5.07 -1.87
N ILE A 43 -10.85 -6.11 -2.28
CA ILE A 43 -11.24 -7.50 -2.01
C ILE A 43 -10.07 -8.17 -1.30
N PHE A 44 -10.34 -8.81 -0.18
CA PHE A 44 -9.38 -9.50 0.66
C PHE A 44 -9.72 -11.00 0.76
N ASP A 45 -8.71 -11.79 1.13
CA ASP A 45 -8.96 -13.15 1.58
C ASP A 45 -9.65 -13.14 2.96
N ASN A 46 -10.50 -14.12 3.21
CA ASN A 46 -11.17 -14.30 4.48
C ASN A 46 -10.14 -14.34 5.62
N SER A 47 -10.35 -13.55 6.64
CA SER A 47 -9.45 -13.48 7.78
C SER A 47 -10.16 -13.11 9.08
N THR A 48 -9.52 -13.39 10.21
CA THR A 48 -10.00 -12.96 11.54
C THR A 48 -10.00 -11.44 11.71
N SER A 49 -9.35 -10.72 10.80
CA SER A 49 -9.25 -9.25 10.82
C SER A 49 -10.35 -8.56 10.01
N GLU A 50 -11.28 -9.30 9.41
CA GLU A 50 -12.34 -8.78 8.55
C GLU A 50 -13.09 -7.61 9.20
N ARG A 51 -13.66 -7.82 10.38
CA ARG A 51 -14.44 -6.80 11.08
C ARG A 51 -13.62 -5.53 11.35
N MET A 52 -12.38 -5.69 11.79
CA MET A 52 -11.48 -4.56 12.05
C MET A 52 -11.20 -3.75 10.77
N ILE A 53 -10.94 -4.43 9.65
CA ILE A 53 -10.67 -3.77 8.36
C ILE A 53 -11.91 -3.03 7.85
N GLN A 54 -13.10 -3.62 8.00
CA GLN A 54 -14.36 -2.99 7.64
C GLN A 54 -14.65 -1.75 8.48
N ASP A 55 -14.43 -1.82 9.80
CA ASP A 55 -14.61 -0.70 10.74
C ASP A 55 -13.62 0.45 10.43
N LEU A 56 -12.36 0.13 10.12
CA LEU A 56 -11.37 1.12 9.70
C LEU A 56 -11.78 1.79 8.38
N SER A 57 -12.18 0.99 7.39
CA SER A 57 -12.65 1.52 6.10
C SER A 57 -13.85 2.45 6.27
N TYR A 58 -14.83 2.06 7.08
CA TYR A 58 -15.97 2.88 7.41
C TYR A 58 -15.54 4.22 8.05
N THR A 59 -14.63 4.15 9.02
CA THR A 59 -14.11 5.33 9.72
C THR A 59 -13.42 6.29 8.75
N TYR A 60 -12.51 5.80 7.90
CA TYR A 60 -11.84 6.65 6.91
C TYR A 60 -12.78 7.18 5.84
N LYS A 61 -13.81 6.44 5.45
CA LYS A 61 -14.78 6.87 4.43
C LYS A 61 -15.77 7.91 4.96
N HIS A 62 -16.28 7.75 6.18
CA HIS A 62 -17.38 8.55 6.71
C HIS A 62 -16.98 9.59 7.75
N ILE A 63 -15.98 9.30 8.60
CA ILE A 63 -15.56 10.13 9.74
C ILE A 63 -14.28 10.89 9.39
N GLY A 64 -13.38 10.32 8.57
CA GLY A 64 -12.11 10.92 8.18
C GLY A 64 -12.27 12.35 7.63
N LYS A 65 -11.29 13.20 7.92
CA LYS A 65 -11.23 14.61 7.49
C LYS A 65 -9.96 14.87 6.71
N GLY A 66 -10.01 15.84 5.80
CA GLY A 66 -8.82 16.22 5.03
C GLY A 66 -8.21 15.08 4.25
N ASP A 67 -6.92 14.86 4.45
CA ASP A 67 -6.15 13.80 3.78
C ASP A 67 -6.40 12.41 4.37
N ASP A 68 -6.98 12.31 5.57
CA ASP A 68 -7.39 11.03 6.18
C ASP A 68 -8.78 10.56 5.73
N LYS A 69 -9.28 11.01 4.58
CA LYS A 69 -10.58 10.62 4.05
C LYS A 69 -10.48 9.85 2.74
N LEU A 70 -10.98 8.61 2.73
CA LEU A 70 -11.17 7.82 1.50
C LEU A 70 -12.38 8.34 0.72
N ARG A 71 -12.18 8.73 -0.54
CA ARG A 71 -13.20 9.40 -1.37
C ARG A 71 -13.62 8.59 -2.58
N ASN A 72 -12.77 7.68 -3.04
CA ASN A 72 -12.95 6.98 -4.30
C ASN A 72 -13.30 5.50 -4.13
N PHE A 73 -13.63 5.07 -2.93
CA PHE A 73 -14.15 3.73 -2.65
C PHE A 73 -15.67 3.67 -2.89
N ALA A 74 -16.10 2.66 -3.67
CA ALA A 74 -17.51 2.40 -3.89
C ALA A 74 -18.17 1.84 -2.61
N GLU A 75 -17.54 0.80 -2.05
CA GLU A 75 -18.05 0.05 -0.91
C GLU A 75 -16.97 -0.16 0.17
N VAL A 76 -17.38 -0.70 1.31
CA VAL A 76 -16.45 -1.26 2.29
C VAL A 76 -15.74 -2.47 1.69
N PRO A 77 -14.53 -2.83 2.19
CA PRO A 77 -13.83 -4.02 1.71
C PRO A 77 -14.68 -5.29 1.79
N MET A 78 -14.60 -6.08 0.73
CA MET A 78 -15.24 -7.40 0.64
C MET A 78 -14.25 -8.48 1.00
N PHE A 79 -14.74 -9.59 1.58
CA PHE A 79 -13.92 -10.75 1.94
C PHE A 79 -14.45 -11.96 1.21
N ILE A 80 -13.55 -12.73 0.60
CA ILE A 80 -13.89 -13.93 -0.17
C ILE A 80 -12.90 -15.05 0.13
N ASP A 81 -13.32 -16.28 -0.08
CA ASP A 81 -12.45 -17.45 0.05
C ASP A 81 -11.43 -17.50 -1.09
N SER A 82 -10.13 -17.46 -0.77
CA SER A 82 -9.03 -17.54 -1.74
C SER A 82 -9.07 -18.82 -2.56
N LYS A 83 -9.62 -19.92 -2.03
CA LYS A 83 -9.77 -21.18 -2.78
C LYS A 83 -10.74 -21.04 -3.96
N ALA A 84 -11.71 -20.14 -3.86
CA ALA A 84 -12.68 -19.85 -4.90
C ALA A 84 -12.26 -18.74 -5.86
N SER A 85 -11.19 -17.97 -5.53
CA SER A 85 -10.81 -16.76 -6.28
C SER A 85 -9.38 -16.81 -6.80
N ARG A 86 -9.24 -16.93 -8.13
CA ARG A 86 -7.93 -16.86 -8.80
C ARG A 86 -7.26 -15.48 -8.65
N ILE A 87 -8.05 -14.41 -8.49
CA ILE A 87 -7.51 -13.06 -8.33
C ILE A 87 -6.83 -12.93 -6.97
N ILE A 88 -7.40 -13.50 -5.90
CA ILE A 88 -6.77 -13.51 -4.57
C ILE A 88 -5.50 -14.37 -4.60
N GLN A 89 -5.52 -15.52 -5.26
CA GLN A 89 -4.31 -16.35 -5.43
C GLN A 89 -3.21 -15.62 -6.19
N LEU A 90 -3.56 -14.79 -7.18
CA LEU A 90 -2.60 -13.95 -7.88
C LEU A 90 -2.03 -12.87 -6.97
N ALA A 91 -2.84 -12.24 -6.12
CA ALA A 91 -2.38 -11.27 -5.13
C ALA A 91 -1.39 -11.91 -4.13
N ASP A 92 -1.66 -13.14 -3.68
CA ASP A 92 -0.74 -13.91 -2.83
C ASP A 92 0.59 -14.18 -3.53
N LEU A 93 0.55 -14.53 -4.82
CA LEU A 93 1.77 -14.76 -5.60
C LEU A 93 2.60 -13.47 -5.72
N VAL A 94 1.96 -12.32 -5.95
CA VAL A 94 2.63 -11.01 -5.98
C VAL A 94 3.26 -10.71 -4.61
N ALA A 95 2.50 -10.87 -3.52
CA ALA A 95 3.00 -10.66 -2.16
C ALA A 95 4.17 -11.59 -1.83
N TYR A 96 4.10 -12.87 -2.23
CA TYR A 96 5.18 -13.85 -2.05
C TYR A 96 6.47 -13.42 -2.75
N TRP A 97 6.43 -12.95 -3.99
CA TRP A 97 7.63 -12.53 -4.71
C TRP A 97 8.22 -11.23 -4.18
N ILE A 98 7.39 -10.29 -3.69
CA ILE A 98 7.85 -9.11 -2.98
C ILE A 98 8.56 -9.52 -1.68
N TYR A 99 7.94 -10.42 -0.89
CA TYR A 99 8.55 -10.96 0.32
C TYR A 99 9.89 -11.65 0.05
N ARG A 100 9.98 -12.51 -0.98
CA ARG A 100 11.23 -13.20 -1.38
C ARG A 100 12.34 -12.23 -1.75
N TYR A 101 12.01 -11.16 -2.45
CA TYR A 101 12.97 -10.11 -2.79
C TYR A 101 13.59 -9.48 -1.54
N TYR A 102 12.78 -9.09 -0.56
CA TYR A 102 13.28 -8.47 0.67
C TYR A 102 14.01 -9.46 1.57
N GLN A 103 13.47 -10.66 1.75
CA GLN A 103 14.00 -11.67 2.68
C GLN A 103 15.31 -12.30 2.19
N SER A 104 15.38 -12.69 0.93
CA SER A 104 16.48 -13.52 0.40
C SER A 104 17.15 -12.94 -0.83
N LYS A 105 16.81 -11.70 -1.20
CA LYS A 105 17.31 -11.01 -2.41
C LYS A 105 17.04 -11.80 -3.70
N ASP A 106 16.01 -12.64 -3.68
CA ASP A 106 15.55 -13.38 -4.85
C ASP A 106 14.73 -12.45 -5.73
N ASN A 107 15.33 -11.99 -6.83
CA ASN A 107 14.74 -10.99 -7.72
C ASN A 107 13.97 -11.58 -8.91
N ARG A 108 13.94 -12.91 -9.09
CA ARG A 108 13.34 -13.56 -10.27
C ARG A 108 11.89 -13.16 -10.49
N GLY A 109 11.04 -13.31 -9.47
CA GLY A 109 9.64 -12.91 -9.56
C GLY A 109 9.43 -11.40 -9.40
N PHE A 110 10.24 -10.73 -8.56
CA PHE A 110 10.16 -9.30 -8.37
C PHE A 110 10.42 -8.52 -9.67
N ASN A 111 11.35 -8.97 -10.50
CA ASN A 111 11.64 -8.36 -11.81
C ASN A 111 10.44 -8.41 -12.78
N LEU A 112 9.56 -9.43 -12.63
CA LEU A 112 8.32 -9.50 -13.41
C LEU A 112 7.24 -8.54 -12.89
N ILE A 113 7.23 -8.26 -11.59
CA ILE A 113 6.22 -7.43 -10.92
C ILE A 113 6.61 -5.95 -10.95
N SER A 114 7.90 -5.64 -10.78
CA SER A 114 8.37 -4.27 -10.57
C SER A 114 8.00 -3.28 -11.68
N PRO A 115 7.92 -3.65 -12.98
CA PRO A 115 7.45 -2.75 -14.02
C PRO A 115 5.97 -2.36 -13.89
N HIS A 116 5.18 -3.18 -13.19
CA HIS A 116 3.74 -2.99 -12.99
C HIS A 116 3.40 -2.28 -11.68
N ILE A 117 4.40 -2.03 -10.81
CA ILE A 117 4.20 -1.24 -9.59
C ILE A 117 3.86 0.19 -10.00
N TYR A 118 2.75 0.70 -9.48
CA TYR A 118 2.28 2.04 -9.82
C TYR A 118 3.33 3.10 -9.47
N GLN A 119 3.60 3.98 -10.45
CA GLN A 119 4.56 5.07 -10.33
C GLN A 119 3.87 6.41 -10.63
N TYR A 120 4.21 7.42 -9.84
CA TYR A 120 3.82 8.80 -10.07
C TYR A 120 5.03 9.71 -9.94
N ALA A 121 5.26 10.57 -10.94
CA ALA A 121 6.41 11.49 -10.98
C ALA A 121 7.77 10.80 -10.68
N LYS A 122 7.98 9.59 -11.25
CA LYS A 122 9.16 8.71 -11.07
C LYS A 122 9.26 8.02 -9.70
N HIS A 123 8.29 8.20 -8.80
CA HIS A 123 8.26 7.50 -7.50
C HIS A 123 7.34 6.28 -7.56
N LYS A 124 7.81 5.16 -6.99
CA LYS A 124 7.01 3.93 -6.85
C LYS A 124 6.06 4.11 -5.66
N ILE A 125 4.84 4.57 -5.94
CA ILE A 125 3.81 4.79 -4.91
C ILE A 125 3.10 3.48 -4.53
N GLY A 126 3.10 2.48 -5.41
CA GLY A 126 2.46 1.18 -5.16
C GLY A 126 3.27 0.26 -4.24
N LEU A 127 4.45 0.66 -3.78
CA LEU A 127 5.27 -0.10 -2.83
C LEU A 127 5.73 0.84 -1.72
N ILE A 128 5.17 0.65 -0.53
CA ILE A 128 5.47 1.47 0.65
C ILE A 128 6.41 0.69 1.55
N GLU A 129 7.55 1.27 1.87
CA GLU A 129 8.55 0.69 2.76
C GLU A 129 8.55 1.43 4.10
N HIS A 130 8.29 0.68 5.17
CA HIS A 130 8.45 1.19 6.53
C HIS A 130 9.83 0.85 7.04
N ILE A 131 10.68 1.84 7.17
CA ILE A 131 12.03 1.72 7.72
C ILE A 131 12.10 2.31 9.12
N SER A 132 12.99 1.77 9.97
CA SER A 132 13.22 2.35 11.29
C SER A 132 13.84 3.75 11.17
N GLU A 133 13.66 4.59 12.20
CA GLU A 133 14.29 5.92 12.23
C GLU A 133 15.82 5.84 12.18
N GLU A 134 16.42 4.80 12.77
CA GLU A 134 17.86 4.56 12.70
C GLU A 134 18.30 4.24 11.27
N THR A 135 17.62 3.29 10.61
CA THR A 135 17.88 2.94 9.20
C THR A 135 17.64 4.14 8.28
N ARG A 136 16.64 4.97 8.58
CA ARG A 136 16.37 6.19 7.82
C ARG A 136 17.50 7.20 7.93
N LYS A 137 18.06 7.40 9.14
CA LYS A 137 19.23 8.28 9.35
C LYS A 137 20.46 7.78 8.61
N GLU A 138 20.77 6.50 8.71
CA GLU A 138 21.88 5.88 7.98
C GLU A 138 21.74 6.04 6.46
N LEU A 139 20.51 5.87 5.93
CA LEU A 139 20.23 6.07 4.51
C LEU A 139 20.37 7.54 4.09
N LEU A 140 19.95 8.48 4.93
CA LEU A 140 20.08 9.92 4.66
C LEU A 140 21.55 10.38 4.73
N GLU A 141 22.33 9.89 5.67
CA GLU A 141 23.77 10.16 5.79
C GLU A 141 24.51 9.63 4.55
N ASN A 142 24.27 8.39 4.17
CA ASN A 142 24.87 7.78 2.98
C ASN A 142 24.42 8.44 1.65
N ALA A 143 23.22 9.00 1.60
CA ALA A 143 22.69 9.68 0.42
C ALA A 143 23.27 11.08 0.24
N ASN A 144 23.54 11.78 1.33
CA ASN A 144 24.24 13.07 1.29
C ASN A 144 25.66 12.93 0.73
N ASP A 145 26.34 11.81 1.01
CA ASP A 145 27.67 11.51 0.45
C ASP A 145 27.62 11.16 -1.05
N GLN A 146 26.46 10.70 -1.58
CA GLN A 146 26.33 10.28 -2.97
C GLN A 146 25.47 11.21 -3.85
N GLY A 147 24.96 12.30 -3.31
CA GLY A 147 24.21 13.32 -4.08
C GLY A 147 22.83 12.89 -4.58
N TYR A 148 22.18 11.89 -3.98
CA TYR A 148 20.82 11.46 -4.33
C TYR A 148 19.77 12.29 -3.56
N PRO A 149 18.89 13.03 -4.25
CA PRO A 149 17.79 13.72 -3.58
C PRO A 149 16.71 12.71 -3.19
N PHE A 150 16.51 12.46 -1.89
CA PHE A 150 15.30 11.82 -1.40
C PHE A 150 14.12 12.79 -1.50
N PRO A 151 12.96 12.36 -2.02
CA PRO A 151 11.78 13.18 -1.95
C PRO A 151 11.38 13.34 -0.48
N ASN A 152 11.11 14.58 -0.07
CA ASN A 152 10.56 14.90 1.24
C ASN A 152 9.32 14.02 1.50
N ALA A 153 9.45 13.04 2.39
CA ALA A 153 8.32 12.41 3.01
C ALA A 153 7.76 13.44 4.01
N SER A 154 6.81 14.23 3.54
CA SER A 154 5.97 15.02 4.43
C SER A 154 5.16 14.06 5.31
N LEU A 155 5.33 14.21 6.60
CA LEU A 155 4.61 13.64 7.74
C LEU A 155 3.08 13.75 7.58
#